data_2aca12de51503eebd9f1d11a49099c3a
#
_entry.id   2aca12de51503eebd9f1d11a49099c3a
#
_cell.length_a   1.000
_cell.length_b   1.000
_cell.length_c   1.000
_cell.angle_alpha   90.00
_cell.angle_beta   90.00
_cell.angle_gamma   90.00
#
_symmetry.space_group_name_H-M   'P 1'
#
loop_
_entity.id
_entity.type
_entity.pdbx_description
1 polymer ?
#
loop_
_entity_poly.entity_id
_entity_poly.type
_entity_poly.pdbx_seq_one_letter_code
_entity_poly.pdbx_strand_id
1 'polypeptide(L)'
;VRDVQVVPWNQKEELIISADNSGGIGQKEADQLSVPYDIVSYFSFRVAVMECMAAGGVPFSVILQNFCGDDAWASLLAGIYKGIEELGLEREIGITGSTESNFSLRESAIGLTVLGKRTADSQNATIINGKMAVIGSPLVGEEVIRQEENVVPLAVFFRVAKVDRCRIQPVGSKGILYELGQLKGDLIQEEEVQCSVDLLKSAGPATCFIVEYEKEVEAEIKRLTRGYFQEVQVTSR
;
A
#
# COMPACT_ATOMS: atom_id res chain seq x y z
N VAL A 1 13.67 2.84 -5.74
CA VAL A 1 12.69 2.95 -6.83
C VAL A 1 11.38 2.37 -6.29
N ARG A 2 10.32 3.17 -6.25
CA ARG A 2 8.98 2.71 -5.84
C ARG A 2 8.43 1.75 -6.89
N ASP A 3 7.54 0.85 -6.49
CA ASP A 3 6.87 -0.11 -7.38
C ASP A 3 5.76 0.57 -8.21
N VAL A 4 6.06 1.77 -8.75
CA VAL A 4 5.16 2.54 -9.60
C VAL A 4 5.86 3.00 -10.87
N GLN A 5 5.11 3.14 -11.94
CA GLN A 5 5.56 3.81 -13.16
C GLN A 5 5.03 5.25 -13.17
N VAL A 6 5.92 6.20 -13.40
CA VAL A 6 5.58 7.61 -13.61
C VAL A 6 5.68 7.91 -15.09
N VAL A 7 4.60 8.39 -15.70
CA VAL A 7 4.53 8.69 -17.14
C VAL A 7 4.14 10.16 -17.31
N PRO A 8 4.94 10.98 -18.01
CA PRO A 8 4.53 12.34 -18.35
C PRO A 8 3.21 12.32 -19.12
N TRP A 9 2.18 13.00 -18.58
CA TRP A 9 0.86 13.09 -19.22
C TRP A 9 0.75 14.35 -20.11
N ASN A 10 1.24 15.46 -19.58
CA ASN A 10 1.36 16.74 -20.27
C ASN A 10 2.44 17.58 -19.56
N GLN A 11 2.57 18.87 -19.95
CA GLN A 11 3.58 19.77 -19.35
C GLN A 11 3.38 20.05 -17.86
N LYS A 12 2.20 19.77 -17.30
CA LYS A 12 1.84 20.11 -15.90
C LYS A 12 1.52 18.88 -15.05
N GLU A 13 1.24 17.74 -15.66
CA GLU A 13 0.75 16.55 -14.96
C GLU A 13 1.54 15.31 -15.36
N GLU A 14 1.69 14.41 -14.41
CA GLU A 14 2.22 13.06 -14.56
C GLU A 14 1.15 12.03 -14.19
N LEU A 15 1.10 10.93 -14.94
CA LEU A 15 0.31 9.75 -14.64
C LEU A 15 1.14 8.82 -13.75
N ILE A 16 0.53 8.37 -12.64
CA ILE A 16 1.09 7.34 -11.78
C ILE A 16 0.34 6.04 -12.06
N ILE A 17 1.08 5.00 -12.35
CA ILE A 17 0.55 3.64 -12.55
C ILE A 17 1.14 2.75 -11.48
N SER A 18 0.30 2.19 -10.63
CA SER A 18 0.65 1.19 -9.61
C SER A 18 -0.16 -0.07 -9.82
N ALA A 19 0.43 -1.22 -9.58
CA ALA A 19 -0.25 -2.49 -9.77
C ALA A 19 0.07 -3.46 -8.63
N ASP A 20 -0.90 -4.29 -8.32
CA ASP A 20 -0.78 -5.42 -7.41
C ASP A 20 -1.49 -6.64 -7.98
N ASN A 21 -1.19 -7.81 -7.46
CA ASN A 21 -1.82 -9.06 -7.85
C ASN A 21 -1.94 -10.02 -6.66
N SER A 22 -2.92 -10.91 -6.76
CA SER A 22 -3.08 -12.03 -5.83
C SER A 22 -3.29 -13.31 -6.61
N GLY A 23 -2.63 -14.39 -6.19
CA GLY A 23 -2.76 -15.72 -6.79
C GLY A 23 -2.72 -16.81 -5.72
N GLY A 24 -3.53 -17.85 -5.90
CA GLY A 24 -3.65 -18.95 -4.93
C GLY A 24 -4.34 -18.57 -3.63
N ILE A 25 -5.07 -17.45 -3.62
CA ILE A 25 -5.83 -16.95 -2.48
C ILE A 25 -7.25 -16.64 -2.94
N GLY A 26 -8.24 -17.27 -2.35
CA GLY A 26 -9.64 -17.09 -2.73
C GLY A 26 -10.53 -18.24 -2.31
N GLN A 27 -11.48 -18.64 -3.18
CA GLN A 27 -12.50 -19.62 -2.86
C GLN A 27 -12.50 -20.85 -3.80
N LYS A 28 -11.46 -21.02 -4.60
CA LYS A 28 -11.29 -22.21 -5.45
C LYS A 28 -10.62 -23.35 -4.69
N GLU A 29 -10.87 -24.57 -5.16
CA GLU A 29 -10.42 -25.80 -4.50
C GLU A 29 -8.89 -25.88 -4.32
N ALA A 30 -8.13 -25.35 -5.27
CA ALA A 30 -6.67 -25.41 -5.27
C ALA A 30 -6.01 -24.18 -4.61
N ASP A 31 -6.80 -23.25 -4.06
CA ASP A 31 -6.25 -22.10 -3.35
C ASP A 31 -5.50 -22.53 -2.08
N GLN A 32 -4.33 -21.93 -1.85
CA GLN A 32 -3.50 -22.20 -0.68
C GLN A 32 -4.06 -21.54 0.58
N LEU A 33 -4.78 -20.42 0.42
CA LEU A 33 -5.47 -19.71 1.48
C LEU A 33 -6.91 -19.46 1.07
N SER A 34 -7.86 -20.02 1.85
CA SER A 34 -9.29 -19.83 1.60
C SER A 34 -9.76 -18.53 2.23
N VAL A 35 -10.11 -17.54 1.40
CA VAL A 35 -10.54 -16.19 1.81
C VAL A 35 -11.66 -15.70 0.88
N PRO A 36 -12.67 -14.98 1.38
CA PRO A 36 -13.67 -14.32 0.54
C PRO A 36 -13.05 -13.35 -0.46
N TYR A 37 -13.62 -13.26 -1.66
CA TYR A 37 -13.06 -12.43 -2.74
C TYR A 37 -13.06 -10.94 -2.47
N ASP A 38 -13.98 -10.43 -1.65
CA ASP A 38 -13.97 -9.04 -1.19
C ASP A 38 -12.74 -8.72 -0.32
N ILE A 39 -12.29 -9.67 0.49
CA ILE A 39 -11.03 -9.53 1.26
C ILE A 39 -9.83 -9.53 0.30
N VAL A 40 -9.78 -10.45 -0.68
CA VAL A 40 -8.69 -10.52 -1.65
C VAL A 40 -8.55 -9.21 -2.42
N SER A 41 -9.63 -8.69 -2.97
CA SER A 41 -9.61 -7.46 -3.75
C SER A 41 -9.39 -6.20 -2.92
N TYR A 42 -9.89 -6.17 -1.66
CA TYR A 42 -9.60 -5.09 -0.73
C TYR A 42 -8.10 -4.94 -0.48
N PHE A 43 -7.40 -6.06 -0.20
CA PHE A 43 -5.97 -6.00 0.06
C PHE A 43 -5.14 -5.71 -1.18
N SER A 44 -5.51 -6.22 -2.36
CA SER A 44 -4.84 -5.84 -3.61
C SER A 44 -5.05 -4.36 -3.96
N PHE A 45 -6.28 -3.84 -3.76
CA PHE A 45 -6.55 -2.40 -3.91
C PHE A 45 -5.72 -1.58 -2.92
N ARG A 46 -5.64 -2.03 -1.67
CA ARG A 46 -4.87 -1.39 -0.61
C ARG A 46 -3.40 -1.21 -1.02
N VAL A 47 -2.74 -2.27 -1.49
CA VAL A 47 -1.34 -2.19 -1.95
C VAL A 47 -1.21 -1.17 -3.07
N ALA A 48 -1.98 -1.33 -4.14
CA ALA A 48 -1.85 -0.48 -5.32
C ALA A 48 -2.17 1.00 -5.01
N VAL A 49 -3.21 1.28 -4.21
CA VAL A 49 -3.56 2.67 -3.88
C VAL A 49 -2.55 3.33 -2.93
N MET A 50 -2.00 2.58 -1.98
CA MET A 50 -0.95 3.10 -1.09
C MET A 50 0.32 3.44 -1.87
N GLU A 51 0.74 2.61 -2.82
CA GLU A 51 1.88 2.89 -3.71
C GLU A 51 1.62 4.12 -4.61
N CYS A 52 0.44 4.21 -5.20
CA CYS A 52 0.03 5.36 -6.01
C CYS A 52 0.13 6.66 -5.20
N MET A 53 -0.46 6.69 -4.00
CA MET A 53 -0.49 7.86 -3.14
C MET A 53 0.88 8.19 -2.55
N ALA A 54 1.67 7.19 -2.18
CA ALA A 54 3.04 7.39 -1.72
C ALA A 54 3.94 8.01 -2.80
N ALA A 55 3.60 7.81 -4.08
CA ALA A 55 4.24 8.49 -5.21
C ALA A 55 3.68 9.90 -5.47
N GLY A 56 2.77 10.41 -4.63
CA GLY A 56 2.10 11.70 -4.78
C GLY A 56 0.91 11.68 -5.74
N GLY A 57 0.48 10.50 -6.19
CA GLY A 57 -0.67 10.34 -7.08
C GLY A 57 -2.00 10.52 -6.35
N VAL A 58 -2.94 11.24 -6.96
CA VAL A 58 -4.35 11.26 -6.57
C VAL A 58 -5.07 10.22 -7.42
N PRO A 59 -5.54 9.09 -6.84
CA PRO A 59 -6.15 8.01 -7.60
C PRO A 59 -7.45 8.46 -8.25
N PHE A 60 -7.73 7.99 -9.48
CA PHE A 60 -8.95 8.32 -10.22
C PHE A 60 -9.56 7.13 -10.97
N SER A 61 -8.82 6.04 -11.14
CA SER A 61 -9.33 4.85 -11.83
C SER A 61 -8.69 3.57 -11.31
N VAL A 62 -9.47 2.49 -11.30
CA VAL A 62 -9.04 1.13 -10.98
C VAL A 62 -9.35 0.22 -12.16
N ILE A 63 -8.41 -0.63 -12.53
CA ILE A 63 -8.57 -1.67 -13.55
C ILE A 63 -8.40 -3.02 -12.86
N LEU A 64 -9.45 -3.86 -12.92
CA LEU A 64 -9.48 -5.19 -12.33
C LEU A 64 -9.38 -6.26 -13.43
N GLN A 65 -8.38 -7.14 -13.34
CA GLN A 65 -8.28 -8.38 -14.13
C GLN A 65 -8.74 -9.54 -13.23
N ASN A 66 -9.86 -10.14 -13.56
CA ASN A 66 -10.48 -11.23 -12.80
C ASN A 66 -10.25 -12.58 -13.48
N PHE A 67 -9.59 -13.50 -12.81
CA PHE A 67 -9.40 -14.90 -13.21
C PHE A 67 -10.15 -15.88 -12.28
N CYS A 68 -11.02 -15.35 -11.40
CA CYS A 68 -11.78 -16.15 -10.44
C CYS A 68 -13.10 -16.68 -11.01
N GLY A 69 -13.53 -16.17 -12.16
CA GLY A 69 -14.82 -16.47 -12.80
C GLY A 69 -15.84 -15.34 -12.62
N ASP A 70 -16.92 -15.38 -13.40
CA ASP A 70 -17.93 -14.28 -13.43
C ASP A 70 -18.65 -14.10 -12.09
N ASP A 71 -18.92 -15.18 -11.37
CA ASP A 71 -19.60 -15.13 -10.06
C ASP A 71 -18.79 -14.36 -8.99
N ALA A 72 -17.47 -14.27 -9.14
CA ALA A 72 -16.61 -13.54 -8.23
C ALA A 72 -16.67 -12.01 -8.40
N TRP A 73 -17.14 -11.52 -9.56
CA TRP A 73 -17.06 -10.11 -9.95
C TRP A 73 -17.68 -9.16 -8.91
N ALA A 74 -18.89 -9.45 -8.47
CA ALA A 74 -19.59 -8.59 -7.51
C ALA A 74 -18.87 -8.51 -6.16
N SER A 75 -18.34 -9.65 -5.67
CA SER A 75 -17.56 -9.71 -4.42
C SER A 75 -16.23 -8.96 -4.55
N LEU A 76 -15.53 -9.12 -5.68
CA LEU A 76 -14.29 -8.37 -5.95
C LEU A 76 -14.54 -6.86 -5.99
N LEU A 77 -15.63 -6.40 -6.62
CA LEU A 77 -16.00 -4.98 -6.59
C LEU A 77 -16.31 -4.49 -5.17
N ALA A 78 -16.99 -5.29 -4.35
CA ALA A 78 -17.31 -4.92 -2.98
C ALA A 78 -16.05 -4.62 -2.15
N GLY A 79 -14.99 -5.42 -2.29
CA GLY A 79 -13.73 -5.17 -1.61
C GLY A 79 -13.02 -3.88 -2.06
N ILE A 80 -13.04 -3.60 -3.37
CA ILE A 80 -12.49 -2.35 -3.90
C ILE A 80 -13.29 -1.14 -3.38
N TYR A 81 -14.63 -1.20 -3.41
CA TYR A 81 -15.48 -0.13 -2.88
C TYR A 81 -15.27 0.10 -1.39
N LYS A 82 -15.10 -0.97 -0.58
CA LYS A 82 -14.75 -0.85 0.85
C LYS A 82 -13.47 -0.04 1.02
N GLY A 83 -12.43 -0.31 0.24
CA GLY A 83 -11.18 0.43 0.29
C GLY A 83 -11.32 1.90 -0.14
N ILE A 84 -12.11 2.18 -1.18
CA ILE A 84 -12.41 3.55 -1.64
C ILE A 84 -13.16 4.34 -0.55
N GLU A 85 -14.16 3.73 0.07
CA GLU A 85 -14.94 4.33 1.16
C GLU A 85 -14.04 4.64 2.37
N GLU A 86 -13.17 3.71 2.75
CA GLU A 86 -12.24 3.89 3.87
C GLU A 86 -11.25 5.04 3.63
N LEU A 87 -10.83 5.28 2.40
CA LEU A 87 -10.00 6.43 2.04
C LEU A 87 -10.73 7.76 2.24
N GLY A 88 -12.05 7.80 2.13
CA GLY A 88 -12.85 9.00 2.29
C GLY A 88 -12.51 10.08 1.24
N LEU A 89 -12.19 9.67 0.01
CA LEU A 89 -11.89 10.59 -1.08
C LEU A 89 -13.19 11.31 -1.52
N GLU A 90 -13.11 12.62 -1.68
CA GLU A 90 -14.22 13.43 -2.21
C GLU A 90 -14.50 13.18 -3.70
N ARG A 91 -13.59 12.51 -4.37
CA ARG A 91 -13.62 12.22 -5.81
C ARG A 91 -14.10 10.79 -6.05
N GLU A 92 -14.98 10.64 -7.03
CA GLU A 92 -15.35 9.33 -7.57
C GLU A 92 -14.15 8.67 -8.27
N ILE A 93 -13.90 7.39 -7.94
CA ILE A 93 -12.91 6.56 -8.61
C ILE A 93 -13.65 5.62 -9.55
N GLY A 94 -13.39 5.74 -10.85
CA GLY A 94 -13.97 4.85 -11.86
C GLY A 94 -13.36 3.44 -11.76
N ILE A 95 -14.19 2.41 -11.85
CA ILE A 95 -13.72 1.01 -11.88
C ILE A 95 -14.10 0.39 -13.21
N THR A 96 -13.15 -0.27 -13.86
CA THR A 96 -13.35 -1.08 -15.06
C THR A 96 -12.51 -2.36 -14.95
N GLY A 97 -12.73 -3.30 -15.85
CA GLY A 97 -11.93 -4.53 -15.89
C GLY A 97 -12.51 -5.58 -16.81
N SER A 98 -11.98 -6.79 -16.68
CA SER A 98 -12.43 -7.94 -17.46
C SER A 98 -12.32 -9.22 -16.64
N THR A 99 -13.14 -10.20 -17.00
CA THR A 99 -13.08 -11.57 -16.45
C THR A 99 -12.57 -12.53 -17.54
N GLU A 100 -11.60 -13.38 -17.18
CA GLU A 100 -11.28 -14.55 -18.00
C GLU A 100 -12.38 -15.58 -17.85
N SER A 101 -13.20 -15.74 -18.88
CA SER A 101 -14.37 -16.63 -18.89
C SER A 101 -14.22 -17.84 -19.83
N ASN A 102 -13.15 -17.86 -20.66
CA ASN A 102 -12.95 -18.95 -21.63
C ASN A 102 -12.31 -20.19 -21.00
N PHE A 103 -11.45 -19.98 -19.99
CA PHE A 103 -10.69 -21.04 -19.35
C PHE A 103 -10.90 -21.04 -17.84
N SER A 104 -11.29 -22.18 -17.29
CA SER A 104 -11.40 -22.37 -15.85
C SER A 104 -10.03 -22.60 -15.24
N LEU A 105 -9.58 -21.66 -14.41
CA LEU A 105 -8.38 -21.83 -13.60
C LEU A 105 -8.72 -22.61 -12.32
N ARG A 106 -7.79 -23.45 -11.86
CA ARG A 106 -7.98 -24.24 -10.62
C ARG A 106 -7.71 -23.43 -9.36
N GLU A 107 -6.88 -22.39 -9.47
CA GLU A 107 -6.58 -21.43 -8.41
C GLU A 107 -7.21 -20.07 -8.73
N SER A 108 -7.49 -19.32 -7.68
CA SER A 108 -7.93 -17.93 -7.82
C SER A 108 -6.74 -17.04 -8.18
N ALA A 109 -7.00 -16.07 -9.06
CA ALA A 109 -6.04 -15.01 -9.34
C ALA A 109 -6.77 -13.72 -9.71
N ILE A 110 -6.20 -12.59 -9.30
CA ILE A 110 -6.61 -11.26 -9.75
C ILE A 110 -5.38 -10.40 -10.03
N GLY A 111 -5.52 -9.46 -10.96
CA GLY A 111 -4.62 -8.32 -11.10
C GLY A 111 -5.38 -7.04 -10.85
N LEU A 112 -4.76 -6.06 -10.22
CA LEU A 112 -5.37 -4.78 -9.94
C LEU A 112 -4.39 -3.65 -10.25
N THR A 113 -4.85 -2.66 -11.03
CA THR A 113 -4.06 -1.49 -11.36
C THR A 113 -4.80 -0.23 -10.93
N VAL A 114 -4.11 0.65 -10.20
CA VAL A 114 -4.60 1.98 -9.84
C VAL A 114 -3.89 3.01 -10.70
N LEU A 115 -4.68 3.89 -11.30
CA LEU A 115 -4.21 5.06 -12.03
C LEU A 115 -4.43 6.30 -11.18
N GLY A 116 -3.36 7.05 -10.97
CA GLY A 116 -3.38 8.35 -10.28
C GLY A 116 -2.76 9.45 -11.12
N LYS A 117 -3.02 10.70 -10.74
CA LYS A 117 -2.37 11.88 -11.32
C LYS A 117 -1.71 12.71 -10.24
N ARG A 118 -0.57 13.33 -10.60
CA ARG A 118 0.07 14.36 -9.78
C ARG A 118 0.53 15.53 -10.64
N THR A 119 0.82 16.67 -10.03
CA THR A 119 1.48 17.77 -10.73
C THR A 119 2.95 17.43 -10.99
N ALA A 120 3.46 17.78 -12.17
CA ALA A 120 4.86 17.49 -12.56
C ALA A 120 5.90 18.12 -11.61
N ASP A 121 5.55 19.25 -10.99
CA ASP A 121 6.40 19.96 -10.03
C ASP A 121 6.31 19.41 -8.60
N SER A 122 5.42 18.45 -8.33
CA SER A 122 5.30 17.82 -7.02
C SER A 122 6.43 16.84 -6.79
N GLN A 123 7.65 17.35 -6.63
CA GLN A 123 8.76 16.52 -6.16
C GLN A 123 8.52 16.14 -4.70
N ASN A 124 8.83 14.91 -4.34
CA ASN A 124 8.85 14.50 -2.95
C ASN A 124 9.73 15.47 -2.17
N ALA A 125 9.17 16.11 -1.13
CA ALA A 125 9.91 17.01 -0.28
C ALA A 125 11.21 16.33 0.20
N THR A 126 12.33 17.02 0.05
CA THR A 126 13.58 16.54 0.65
C THR A 126 13.46 16.74 2.16
N ILE A 127 13.38 15.67 2.91
CA ILE A 127 13.35 15.73 4.37
C ILE A 127 14.78 15.83 4.88
N ILE A 128 15.10 16.93 5.56
CA ILE A 128 16.43 17.17 6.12
C ILE A 128 16.41 16.75 7.59
N ASN A 129 17.31 15.84 7.98
CA ASN A 129 17.39 15.28 9.34
C ASN A 129 16.05 14.68 9.83
N GLY A 130 15.34 14.00 8.93
CA GLY A 130 14.05 13.40 9.22
C GLY A 130 14.16 12.28 10.27
N LYS A 131 13.16 12.26 11.16
CA LYS A 131 12.86 11.12 12.01
C LYS A 131 12.08 10.09 11.23
N MET A 132 12.09 8.84 11.68
CA MET A 132 11.36 7.76 11.04
C MET A 132 10.53 6.97 12.04
N ALA A 133 9.41 6.46 11.56
CA ALA A 133 8.58 5.50 12.29
C ALA A 133 7.97 4.49 11.33
N VAL A 134 7.70 3.28 11.83
CA VAL A 134 6.79 2.32 11.21
C VAL A 134 5.41 2.53 11.80
N ILE A 135 4.41 2.56 10.94
CA ILE A 135 3.00 2.70 11.32
C ILE A 135 2.27 1.40 11.00
N GLY A 136 1.81 0.70 12.01
CA GLY A 136 1.26 -0.67 11.92
C GLY A 136 2.30 -1.76 12.18
N SER A 137 1.95 -2.99 11.84
CA SER A 137 2.80 -4.17 12.03
C SER A 137 2.97 -4.96 10.73
N PRO A 138 4.14 -5.57 10.47
CA PRO A 138 4.34 -6.42 9.31
C PRO A 138 3.57 -7.75 9.52
N LEU A 139 2.57 -8.01 8.70
CA LEU A 139 1.74 -9.21 8.70
C LEU A 139 1.67 -9.80 7.29
N VAL A 140 1.58 -11.13 7.20
CA VAL A 140 1.48 -11.85 5.93
C VAL A 140 0.61 -13.11 6.04
N GLY A 141 -0.10 -13.45 4.95
CA GLY A 141 -0.94 -14.64 4.90
C GLY A 141 -2.08 -14.64 5.94
N GLU A 142 -2.26 -15.75 6.66
CA GLU A 142 -3.31 -15.89 7.67
C GLU A 142 -3.22 -14.86 8.82
N GLU A 143 -2.04 -14.33 9.10
CA GLU A 143 -1.87 -13.35 10.17
C GLU A 143 -2.66 -12.07 9.88
N VAL A 144 -2.79 -11.69 8.61
CA VAL A 144 -3.55 -10.51 8.18
C VAL A 144 -5.02 -10.60 8.63
N ILE A 145 -5.57 -11.82 8.59
CA ILE A 145 -6.96 -12.08 9.01
C ILE A 145 -7.06 -12.22 10.52
N ARG A 146 -6.09 -12.92 11.15
CA ARG A 146 -6.13 -13.20 12.59
C ARG A 146 -5.78 -12.00 13.47
N GLN A 147 -5.09 -11.02 12.91
CA GLN A 147 -4.59 -9.82 13.60
C GLN A 147 -5.02 -8.56 12.85
N GLU A 148 -6.27 -8.53 12.39
CA GLU A 148 -6.83 -7.41 11.61
C GLU A 148 -6.65 -6.05 12.32
N GLU A 149 -6.71 -6.05 13.65
CA GLU A 149 -6.53 -4.86 14.51
C GLU A 149 -5.12 -4.25 14.42
N ASN A 150 -4.10 -5.04 13.98
CA ASN A 150 -2.73 -4.60 13.80
C ASN A 150 -2.44 -4.12 12.36
N VAL A 151 -3.37 -4.33 11.43
CA VAL A 151 -3.32 -3.75 10.08
C VAL A 151 -3.66 -2.27 10.18
N VAL A 152 -2.74 -1.40 9.75
CA VAL A 152 -3.03 0.04 9.80
C VAL A 152 -4.19 0.41 8.86
N PRO A 153 -5.25 1.11 9.30
CA PRO A 153 -6.36 1.49 8.43
C PRO A 153 -5.92 2.41 7.27
N LEU A 154 -6.52 2.24 6.08
CA LEU A 154 -6.27 3.12 4.92
C LEU A 154 -6.57 4.59 5.24
N ALA A 155 -7.59 4.86 6.07
CA ALA A 155 -7.90 6.20 6.54
C ALA A 155 -6.75 6.84 7.35
N VAL A 156 -5.98 6.05 8.10
CA VAL A 156 -4.78 6.54 8.81
C VAL A 156 -3.69 6.87 7.80
N PHE A 157 -3.41 5.95 6.87
CA PHE A 157 -2.45 6.17 5.79
C PHE A 157 -2.77 7.46 5.01
N PHE A 158 -4.02 7.63 4.58
CA PHE A 158 -4.47 8.80 3.83
C PHE A 158 -4.26 10.11 4.59
N ARG A 159 -4.58 10.15 5.90
CA ARG A 159 -4.35 11.34 6.72
C ARG A 159 -2.88 11.68 6.86
N VAL A 160 -2.01 10.69 7.05
CA VAL A 160 -0.56 10.89 7.11
C VAL A 160 -0.02 11.35 5.76
N ALA A 161 -0.52 10.80 4.65
CA ALA A 161 -0.12 11.20 3.30
C ALA A 161 -0.40 12.68 2.97
N LYS A 162 -1.31 13.32 3.71
CA LYS A 162 -1.65 14.75 3.57
C LYS A 162 -0.84 15.68 4.46
N VAL A 163 -0.01 15.14 5.35
CA VAL A 163 0.84 15.97 6.22
C VAL A 163 2.01 16.50 5.39
N ASP A 164 2.20 17.81 5.39
CA ASP A 164 3.38 18.42 4.80
C ASP A 164 4.64 17.99 5.55
N ARG A 165 5.81 18.07 4.89
CA ARG A 165 7.11 17.74 5.48
C ARG A 165 7.22 16.30 5.99
N CYS A 166 6.55 15.40 5.33
CA CYS A 166 6.75 13.97 5.52
C CYS A 166 6.81 13.22 4.18
N ARG A 167 7.43 12.06 4.19
CA ARG A 167 7.42 11.07 3.11
C ARG A 167 6.89 9.76 3.67
N ILE A 168 6.13 9.05 2.89
CA ILE A 168 5.57 7.76 3.26
C ILE A 168 6.06 6.69 2.29
N GLN A 169 6.26 5.48 2.79
CA GLN A 169 6.65 4.32 2.00
C GLN A 169 5.88 3.09 2.51
N PRO A 170 4.95 2.52 1.71
CA PRO A 170 4.33 1.25 2.05
C PRO A 170 5.38 0.16 2.23
N VAL A 171 5.12 -0.80 3.11
CA VAL A 171 6.02 -1.94 3.29
C VAL A 171 5.47 -3.14 2.54
N GLY A 172 6.26 -3.66 1.63
CA GLY A 172 5.92 -4.81 0.79
C GLY A 172 6.49 -6.14 1.32
N SER A 173 6.60 -7.12 0.42
CA SER A 173 7.05 -8.48 0.72
C SER A 173 8.51 -8.59 1.17
N LYS A 174 9.34 -7.57 0.90
CA LYS A 174 10.76 -7.54 1.27
C LYS A 174 11.01 -7.03 2.68
N GLY A 175 9.96 -6.58 3.38
CA GLY A 175 10.03 -6.13 4.77
C GLY A 175 10.52 -4.69 4.95
N ILE A 176 10.50 -4.25 6.21
CA ILE A 176 10.78 -2.86 6.62
C ILE A 176 12.22 -2.45 6.30
N LEU A 177 13.20 -3.33 6.55
CA LEU A 177 14.61 -3.01 6.35
C LEU A 177 14.91 -2.63 4.89
N TYR A 178 14.33 -3.40 3.96
CA TYR A 178 14.47 -3.12 2.53
C TYR A 178 13.88 -1.75 2.16
N GLU A 179 12.67 -1.45 2.64
CA GLU A 179 12.00 -0.19 2.32
C GLU A 179 12.67 1.02 2.98
N LEU A 180 13.27 0.86 4.17
CA LEU A 180 14.14 1.88 4.78
C LEU A 180 15.34 2.20 3.88
N GLY A 181 15.99 1.18 3.33
CA GLY A 181 17.08 1.35 2.37
C GLY A 181 16.64 2.11 1.12
N GLN A 182 15.46 1.76 0.55
CA GLN A 182 14.90 2.48 -0.61
C GLN A 182 14.60 3.95 -0.28
N LEU A 183 14.08 4.23 0.91
CA LEU A 183 13.74 5.58 1.34
C LEU A 183 14.98 6.45 1.56
N LYS A 184 16.07 5.87 2.10
CA LYS A 184 17.35 6.55 2.33
C LYS A 184 18.23 6.62 1.08
N GLY A 185 17.99 5.77 0.09
CA GLY A 185 18.83 5.63 -1.10
C GLY A 185 20.17 4.93 -0.83
N ASP A 186 20.27 4.16 0.26
CA ASP A 186 21.47 3.46 0.69
C ASP A 186 21.13 2.08 1.28
N LEU A 187 22.11 1.18 1.32
CA LEU A 187 21.98 -0.09 2.02
C LEU A 187 22.10 0.12 3.53
N ILE A 188 21.06 -0.29 4.24
CA ILE A 188 21.02 -0.27 5.71
C ILE A 188 21.14 -1.70 6.22
N GLN A 189 22.01 -1.93 7.21
CA GLN A 189 22.14 -3.22 7.87
C GLN A 189 21.16 -3.30 9.06
N GLU A 190 20.72 -4.51 9.40
CA GLU A 190 19.76 -4.71 10.50
C GLU A 190 20.29 -4.18 11.83
N GLU A 191 21.57 -4.36 12.08
CA GLU A 191 22.26 -3.91 13.32
C GLU A 191 22.31 -2.39 13.47
N GLU A 192 22.09 -1.65 12.38
CA GLU A 192 22.03 -0.19 12.36
C GLU A 192 20.64 0.35 12.72
N VAL A 193 19.62 -0.53 12.82
CA VAL A 193 18.22 -0.13 13.01
C VAL A 193 17.67 -0.65 14.34
N GLN A 194 17.13 0.24 15.17
CA GLN A 194 16.37 -0.12 16.36
C GLN A 194 14.89 0.17 16.11
N CYS A 195 14.06 -0.87 16.21
CA CYS A 195 12.61 -0.80 16.10
C CYS A 195 11.98 -1.95 16.91
N SER A 196 10.73 -1.77 17.34
CA SER A 196 10.00 -2.78 18.13
C SER A 196 9.35 -3.89 17.30
N VAL A 197 9.31 -3.73 15.97
CA VAL A 197 8.74 -4.71 15.02
C VAL A 197 9.84 -5.43 14.25
N ASP A 198 9.52 -6.62 13.74
CA ASP A 198 10.41 -7.42 12.91
C ASP A 198 10.71 -6.69 11.59
N LEU A 199 11.98 -6.36 11.36
CA LEU A 199 12.42 -5.57 10.21
C LEU A 199 12.49 -6.37 8.91
N LEU A 200 12.65 -7.69 9.00
CA LEU A 200 12.84 -8.57 7.85
C LEU A 200 11.53 -9.23 7.39
N LYS A 201 10.52 -9.24 8.27
CA LYS A 201 9.25 -9.87 8.00
C LYS A 201 8.51 -9.18 6.85
N SER A 202 7.95 -9.99 5.94
CA SER A 202 7.05 -9.52 4.90
C SER A 202 5.83 -8.79 5.50
N ALA A 203 5.47 -7.66 4.92
CA ALA A 203 4.25 -6.93 5.23
C ALA A 203 3.30 -6.86 4.00
N GLY A 204 3.45 -7.79 3.08
CA GLY A 204 2.48 -7.95 1.99
C GLY A 204 1.19 -8.59 2.52
N PRO A 205 0.06 -7.88 2.50
CA PRO A 205 -0.34 -6.82 1.57
C PRO A 205 -0.33 -5.39 2.17
N ALA A 206 0.82 -4.78 2.33
CA ALA A 206 1.00 -3.40 2.81
C ALA A 206 0.28 -3.14 4.16
N THR A 207 0.44 -4.06 5.13
CA THR A 207 -0.22 -3.98 6.45
C THR A 207 0.34 -2.87 7.32
N CYS A 208 1.53 -2.37 7.00
CA CYS A 208 2.18 -1.22 7.61
C CYS A 208 2.88 -0.35 6.56
N PHE A 209 3.31 0.83 6.97
CA PHE A 209 4.10 1.73 6.14
C PHE A 209 5.15 2.47 7.00
N ILE A 210 6.20 2.96 6.35
CA ILE A 210 7.19 3.83 6.96
C ILE A 210 6.79 5.28 6.72
N VAL A 211 6.97 6.13 7.72
CA VAL A 211 6.91 7.59 7.57
C VAL A 211 8.25 8.19 7.97
N GLU A 212 8.84 8.99 7.09
CA GLU A 212 9.95 9.89 7.39
C GLU A 212 9.38 11.31 7.49
N TYR A 213 9.72 12.03 8.56
CA TYR A 213 9.11 13.31 8.87
C TYR A 213 10.07 14.27 9.59
N GLU A 214 9.86 15.57 9.39
CA GLU A 214 10.57 16.61 10.16
C GLU A 214 10.04 16.67 11.59
N LYS A 215 10.90 17.07 12.53
CA LYS A 215 10.58 17.11 13.97
C LYS A 215 9.34 17.96 14.30
N GLU A 216 9.11 18.99 13.52
CA GLU A 216 8.01 19.94 13.70
C GLU A 216 6.62 19.30 13.56
N VAL A 217 6.51 18.24 12.74
CA VAL A 217 5.25 17.52 12.51
C VAL A 217 5.11 16.23 13.33
N GLU A 218 6.08 15.91 14.19
CA GLU A 218 6.08 14.68 15.00
C GLU A 218 4.82 14.51 15.85
N ALA A 219 4.39 15.57 16.52
CA ALA A 219 3.21 15.54 17.37
C ALA A 219 1.93 15.26 16.57
N GLU A 220 1.86 15.78 15.35
CA GLU A 220 0.74 15.53 14.44
C GLU A 220 0.75 14.09 13.95
N ILE A 221 1.90 13.57 13.48
CA ILE A 221 2.05 12.19 13.05
C ILE A 221 1.64 11.24 14.19
N LYS A 222 2.16 11.41 15.41
CA LYS A 222 1.79 10.59 16.57
C LYS A 222 0.30 10.66 16.90
N ARG A 223 -0.33 11.82 16.75
CA ARG A 223 -1.77 11.98 16.96
C ARG A 223 -2.60 11.25 15.91
N LEU A 224 -2.20 11.30 14.64
CA LEU A 224 -2.90 10.64 13.52
C LEU A 224 -2.76 9.13 13.55
N THR A 225 -1.65 8.62 14.08
CA THR A 225 -1.27 7.20 14.04
C THR A 225 -1.41 6.48 15.39
N ARG A 226 -2.24 6.99 16.29
CA ARG A 226 -2.44 6.44 17.65
C ARG A 226 -2.56 4.91 17.64
N GLY A 227 -1.76 4.24 18.50
CA GLY A 227 -1.76 2.78 18.64
C GLY A 227 -0.94 2.03 17.58
N TYR A 228 -0.58 2.66 16.46
CA TYR A 228 0.18 2.05 15.36
C TYR A 228 1.62 2.55 15.27
N PHE A 229 2.00 3.59 16.02
CA PHE A 229 3.29 4.27 15.91
C PHE A 229 4.42 3.47 16.56
N GLN A 230 5.44 3.12 15.79
CA GLN A 230 6.66 2.43 16.23
C GLN A 230 7.88 3.28 15.80
N GLU A 231 8.59 3.86 16.76
CA GLU A 231 9.76 4.68 16.46
C GLU A 231 10.87 3.84 15.82
N VAL A 232 11.50 4.41 14.79
CA VAL A 232 12.67 3.81 14.14
C VAL A 232 13.87 4.70 14.40
N GLN A 233 14.93 4.15 14.96
CA GLN A 233 16.22 4.81 15.14
C GLN A 233 17.24 4.15 14.24
N VAL A 234 17.86 4.93 13.36
CA VAL A 234 18.96 4.48 12.50
C VAL A 234 20.25 5.09 13.02
N THR A 235 21.18 4.24 13.43
CA THR A 235 22.50 4.68 13.89
C THR A 235 23.35 4.97 12.66
N SER A 236 23.68 6.24 12.45
CA SER A 236 24.62 6.65 11.39
C SER A 236 26.02 6.10 11.72
N ARG A 237 26.71 5.55 10.73
CA ARG A 237 28.14 5.29 10.81
C ARG A 237 28.94 6.57 10.78
#